data_ab7bc89e63e7a9206507ae1ae395caf6
#
_entry.id   ab7bc89e63e7a9206507ae1ae395caf6
#
_cell.length_a   1.000
_cell.length_b   1.000
_cell.length_c   1.000
_cell.angle_alpha   90.00
_cell.angle_beta   90.00
_cell.angle_gamma   90.00
#
_symmetry.space_group_name_H-M   'P 1'
#
loop_
_entity.id
_entity.type
_entity.pdbx_description
1 polymer ?
#
loop_
_entity_poly.entity_id
_entity_poly.type
_entity_poly.pdbx_seq_one_letter_code
_entity_poly.pdbx_strand_id
1 'polypeptide(L)'
;MPSSLIIRITTERLGIMGRMHNPPHPGESIREDILPALDMSVTEAAKQLGVARVTLSRLINGQSGISADMARRLEAWLGGPKRGPSAESWLRMQSDYDLWQAMQRPAPKVVRARTAAL
;
A
#
# COMPACT_ATOMS: atom_id res chain seq x y z
N MET A 1 -21.23 0.96 -13.35
CA MET A 1 -19.87 0.39 -13.41
C MET A 1 -19.24 0.31 -12.02
N PRO A 2 -18.78 -0.84 -11.64
CA PRO A 2 -18.25 -0.99 -10.29
C PRO A 2 -16.94 -0.23 -10.01
N SER A 3 -16.25 0.27 -11.04
CA SER A 3 -14.95 0.90 -10.87
C SER A 3 -14.97 2.13 -9.95
N SER A 4 -15.98 3.00 -10.07
CA SER A 4 -16.03 4.18 -9.20
C SER A 4 -16.36 3.80 -7.75
N LEU A 5 -17.17 2.78 -7.52
CA LEU A 5 -17.47 2.29 -6.19
C LEU A 5 -16.22 1.65 -5.56
N ILE A 6 -15.48 0.88 -6.33
CA ILE A 6 -14.23 0.24 -5.88
C ILE A 6 -13.22 1.28 -5.43
N ILE A 7 -12.99 2.29 -6.27
CA ILE A 7 -12.04 3.36 -6.00
C ILE A 7 -12.44 4.11 -4.74
N ARG A 8 -13.74 4.39 -4.59
CA ARG A 8 -14.28 5.08 -3.44
C ARG A 8 -14.04 4.30 -2.15
N ILE A 9 -14.35 3.01 -2.14
CA ILE A 9 -14.13 2.15 -0.97
C ILE A 9 -12.66 2.11 -0.60
N THR A 10 -11.79 1.93 -1.58
CA THR A 10 -10.34 1.87 -1.35
C THR A 10 -9.83 3.19 -0.79
N THR A 11 -10.24 4.32 -1.35
CA THR A 11 -9.83 5.64 -0.90
C THR A 11 -10.28 5.92 0.53
N GLU A 12 -11.51 5.61 0.86
CA GLU A 12 -12.04 5.78 2.21
C GLU A 12 -11.26 4.93 3.21
N ARG A 13 -10.97 3.68 2.85
CA ARG A 13 -10.22 2.76 3.68
C ARG A 13 -8.80 3.25 3.92
N LEU A 14 -8.13 3.76 2.90
CA LEU A 14 -6.79 4.32 3.02
C LEU A 14 -6.77 5.52 3.97
N GLY A 15 -7.76 6.39 3.88
CA GLY A 15 -7.85 7.55 4.74
C GLY A 15 -8.03 7.19 6.21
N ILE A 16 -8.76 6.12 6.49
CA ILE A 16 -8.97 5.63 7.86
C ILE A 16 -7.71 4.95 8.37
N MET A 17 -7.08 4.12 7.56
CA MET A 17 -5.92 3.31 7.95
C MET A 17 -4.74 4.15 8.41
N GLY A 18 -4.51 5.31 7.81
CA GLY A 18 -3.41 6.18 8.21
C GLY A 18 -3.48 6.70 9.64
N ARG A 19 -4.63 6.49 10.32
CA ARG A 19 -4.87 6.95 11.69
C ARG A 19 -5.07 5.81 12.68
N MET A 20 -5.07 4.57 12.21
CA MET A 20 -5.35 3.42 13.05
C MET A 20 -4.08 2.86 13.66
N HIS A 21 -4.22 2.35 14.89
CA HIS A 21 -3.21 1.48 15.46
C HIS A 21 -3.23 0.15 14.71
N ASN A 22 -2.06 -0.45 14.54
CA ASN A 22 -1.90 -1.70 13.84
C ASN A 22 -2.54 -1.68 12.45
N PRO A 23 -2.12 -0.77 11.58
CA PRO A 23 -2.66 -0.72 10.22
C PRO A 23 -2.34 -2.00 9.46
N PRO A 24 -3.26 -2.50 8.64
CA PRO A 24 -2.99 -3.68 7.83
C PRO A 24 -1.95 -3.37 6.75
N HIS A 25 -1.29 -4.41 6.26
CA HIS A 25 -0.37 -4.27 5.14
C HIS A 25 -1.13 -3.76 3.90
N PRO A 26 -0.56 -2.81 3.15
CA PRO A 26 -1.29 -2.25 1.99
C PRO A 26 -1.64 -3.28 0.92
N GLY A 27 -0.89 -4.38 0.80
CA GLY A 27 -1.23 -5.48 -0.09
C GLY A 27 -2.56 -6.15 0.25
N GLU A 28 -2.99 -6.05 1.50
CA GLU A 28 -4.27 -6.60 1.93
C GLU A 28 -5.45 -5.90 1.25
N SER A 29 -5.38 -4.58 1.04
CA SER A 29 -6.41 -3.87 0.30
C SER A 29 -6.52 -4.37 -1.14
N ILE A 30 -5.40 -4.70 -1.76
CA ILE A 30 -5.41 -5.24 -3.11
C ILE A 30 -6.08 -6.61 -3.12
N ARG A 31 -5.71 -7.47 -2.18
CA ARG A 31 -6.24 -8.83 -2.10
C ARG A 31 -7.71 -8.87 -1.71
N GLU A 32 -8.10 -8.10 -0.70
CA GLU A 32 -9.44 -8.19 -0.10
C GLU A 32 -10.48 -7.31 -0.78
N ASP A 33 -10.07 -6.17 -1.32
CA ASP A 33 -11.01 -5.21 -1.88
C ASP A 33 -10.91 -5.08 -3.40
N ILE A 34 -9.71 -4.88 -3.92
CA ILE A 34 -9.54 -4.50 -5.32
C ILE A 34 -9.72 -5.70 -6.25
N LEU A 35 -9.01 -6.78 -6.01
CA LEU A 35 -9.11 -7.96 -6.88
C LEU A 35 -10.52 -8.57 -6.88
N PRO A 36 -11.18 -8.77 -5.73
CA PRO A 36 -12.55 -9.28 -5.75
C PRO A 36 -13.51 -8.35 -6.48
N ALA A 37 -13.38 -7.04 -6.27
CA ALA A 37 -14.27 -6.08 -6.91
C ALA A 37 -14.08 -6.01 -8.42
N LEU A 38 -12.87 -6.25 -8.91
CA LEU A 38 -12.58 -6.32 -10.34
C LEU A 38 -12.83 -7.71 -10.93
N ASP A 39 -13.17 -8.68 -10.09
CA ASP A 39 -13.31 -10.09 -10.48
C ASP A 39 -12.08 -10.56 -11.25
N MET A 40 -10.91 -10.29 -10.70
CA MET A 40 -9.64 -10.46 -11.39
C MET A 40 -8.71 -11.37 -10.60
N SER A 41 -8.03 -12.28 -11.30
CA SER A 41 -7.02 -13.13 -10.69
C SER A 41 -5.72 -12.37 -10.47
N VAL A 42 -4.86 -12.92 -9.61
CA VAL A 42 -3.51 -12.36 -9.40
C VAL A 42 -2.72 -12.35 -10.69
N THR A 43 -2.82 -13.40 -11.50
CA THR A 43 -2.13 -13.50 -12.79
C THR A 43 -2.56 -12.39 -13.74
N GLU A 44 -3.86 -12.16 -13.84
CA GLU A 44 -4.41 -11.12 -14.71
C GLU A 44 -3.99 -9.73 -14.23
N ALA A 45 -4.10 -9.48 -12.93
CA ALA A 45 -3.71 -8.20 -12.36
C ALA A 45 -2.22 -7.91 -12.55
N ALA A 46 -1.36 -8.91 -12.34
CA ALA A 46 0.07 -8.76 -12.55
C ALA A 46 0.38 -8.39 -14.00
N LYS A 47 -0.32 -9.04 -14.93
CA LYS A 47 -0.17 -8.75 -16.35
C LYS A 47 -0.54 -7.31 -16.66
N GLN A 48 -1.65 -6.82 -16.14
CA GLN A 48 -2.08 -5.45 -16.34
C GLN A 48 -1.14 -4.44 -15.70
N LEU A 49 -0.60 -4.77 -14.53
CA LEU A 49 0.37 -3.92 -13.83
C LEU A 49 1.76 -3.96 -14.49
N GLY A 50 2.01 -4.92 -15.36
CA GLY A 50 3.31 -5.06 -16.00
C GLY A 50 4.39 -5.61 -15.08
N VAL A 51 4.01 -6.46 -14.12
CA VAL A 51 4.95 -7.08 -13.18
C VAL A 51 4.80 -8.59 -13.21
N ALA A 52 5.80 -9.30 -12.68
CA ALA A 52 5.74 -10.74 -12.57
C ALA A 52 4.65 -11.13 -11.55
N ARG A 53 4.00 -12.28 -11.80
CA ARG A 53 2.97 -12.79 -10.89
C ARG A 53 3.51 -12.96 -9.48
N VAL A 54 4.73 -13.46 -9.34
CA VAL A 54 5.34 -13.67 -8.02
C VAL A 54 5.55 -12.35 -7.28
N THR A 55 5.86 -11.28 -8.02
CA THR A 55 6.02 -9.95 -7.43
C THR A 55 4.72 -9.48 -6.80
N LEU A 56 3.62 -9.59 -7.53
CA LEU A 56 2.32 -9.19 -7.01
C LEU A 56 1.85 -10.13 -5.89
N SER A 57 2.07 -11.43 -6.04
CA SER A 57 1.71 -12.41 -5.02
C SER A 57 2.39 -12.13 -3.68
N ARG A 58 3.66 -11.80 -3.70
CA ARG A 58 4.39 -11.44 -2.47
C ARG A 58 3.82 -10.18 -1.82
N LEU A 59 3.50 -9.20 -2.64
CA LEU A 59 2.93 -7.95 -2.14
C LEU A 59 1.58 -8.19 -1.44
N ILE A 60 0.66 -8.88 -2.10
CA ILE A 60 -0.68 -9.08 -1.55
C ILE A 60 -0.69 -10.04 -0.36
N ASN A 61 0.35 -10.83 -0.17
CA ASN A 61 0.50 -11.70 0.99
C ASN A 61 1.38 -11.10 2.09
N GLY A 62 1.71 -9.82 1.98
CA GLY A 62 2.46 -9.11 3.01
C GLY A 62 3.93 -9.48 3.10
N GLN A 63 4.47 -10.16 2.09
CA GLN A 63 5.87 -10.62 2.07
C GLN A 63 6.83 -9.57 1.51
N SER A 64 6.30 -8.55 0.87
CA SER A 64 7.08 -7.42 0.38
C SER A 64 6.26 -6.14 0.51
N GLY A 65 6.95 -5.00 0.53
CA GLY A 65 6.30 -3.71 0.62
C GLY A 65 6.05 -3.08 -0.75
N ILE A 66 5.34 -1.97 -0.75
CA ILE A 66 5.08 -1.18 -1.95
C ILE A 66 6.27 -0.26 -2.19
N SER A 67 6.96 -0.46 -3.31
CA SER A 67 8.03 0.44 -3.76
C SER A 67 7.42 1.66 -4.47
N ALA A 68 8.24 2.68 -4.72
CA ALA A 68 7.81 3.84 -5.48
C ALA A 68 7.34 3.44 -6.88
N ASP A 69 8.04 2.51 -7.53
CA ASP A 69 7.63 2.00 -8.84
C ASP A 69 6.26 1.32 -8.78
N MET A 70 6.06 0.44 -7.80
CA MET A 70 4.77 -0.23 -7.65
C MET A 70 3.66 0.75 -7.33
N ALA A 71 3.93 1.76 -6.51
CA ALA A 71 2.95 2.79 -6.18
C ALA A 71 2.47 3.52 -7.43
N ARG A 72 3.39 3.85 -8.34
CA ARG A 72 3.05 4.48 -9.61
C ARG A 72 2.23 3.56 -10.51
N ARG A 73 2.56 2.27 -10.52
CA ARG A 73 1.81 1.28 -11.32
C ARG A 73 0.38 1.14 -10.79
N LEU A 74 0.23 1.06 -9.48
CA LEU A 74 -1.08 0.97 -8.84
C LEU A 74 -1.92 2.22 -9.10
N GLU A 75 -1.32 3.40 -9.01
CA GLU A 75 -2.00 4.65 -9.32
C GLU A 75 -2.54 4.64 -10.76
N ALA A 76 -1.68 4.32 -11.72
CA ALA A 76 -2.09 4.28 -13.13
C ALA A 76 -3.14 3.21 -13.39
N TRP A 77 -2.98 2.04 -12.78
CA TRP A 77 -3.90 0.92 -12.95
C TRP A 77 -5.32 1.24 -12.50
N LEU A 78 -5.44 2.01 -11.41
CA LEU A 78 -6.73 2.35 -10.82
C LEU A 78 -7.28 3.69 -11.32
N GLY A 79 -6.77 4.22 -12.41
CA GLY A 79 -7.33 5.38 -13.08
C GLY A 79 -6.63 6.70 -12.83
N GLY A 80 -5.45 6.65 -12.23
CA GLY A 80 -4.68 7.85 -11.93
C GLY A 80 -5.15 8.57 -10.68
N PRO A 81 -4.48 9.66 -10.29
CA PRO A 81 -4.72 10.28 -8.98
C PRO A 81 -6.11 10.88 -8.80
N LYS A 82 -6.83 11.13 -9.86
CA LYS A 82 -8.18 11.71 -9.77
C LYS A 82 -9.27 10.68 -9.54
N ARG A 83 -9.03 9.42 -9.89
CA ARG A 83 -10.04 8.36 -9.83
C ARG A 83 -9.76 7.32 -8.76
N GLY A 84 -8.56 7.28 -8.25
CA GLY A 84 -8.17 6.29 -7.26
C GLY A 84 -7.08 6.80 -6.36
N PRO A 85 -6.53 5.93 -5.51
CA PRO A 85 -5.44 6.31 -4.63
C PRO A 85 -4.22 6.76 -5.43
N SER A 86 -3.60 7.84 -4.98
CA SER A 86 -2.36 8.32 -5.57
C SER A 86 -1.18 7.43 -5.18
N ALA A 87 -0.08 7.56 -5.92
CA ALA A 87 1.16 6.88 -5.53
C ALA A 87 1.59 7.27 -4.12
N GLU A 88 1.43 8.55 -3.75
CA GLU A 88 1.72 9.02 -2.41
C GLU A 88 0.88 8.32 -1.35
N SER A 89 -0.41 8.09 -1.62
CA SER A 89 -1.30 7.38 -0.70
C SER A 89 -0.83 5.95 -0.45
N TRP A 90 -0.42 5.26 -1.51
CA TRP A 90 0.10 3.91 -1.39
C TRP A 90 1.38 3.86 -0.55
N LEU A 91 2.29 4.82 -0.78
CA LEU A 91 3.54 4.89 -0.03
C LEU A 91 3.30 5.28 1.43
N ARG A 92 2.33 6.14 1.68
CA ARG A 92 1.96 6.51 3.05
C ARG A 92 1.41 5.32 3.83
N MET A 93 0.56 4.51 3.20
CA MET A 93 0.06 3.28 3.79
C MET A 93 1.20 2.34 4.17
N GLN A 94 2.15 2.17 3.27
CA GLN A 94 3.30 1.32 3.52
C GLN A 94 4.14 1.84 4.67
N SER A 95 4.36 3.14 4.69
CA SER A 95 5.14 3.80 5.74
C SER A 95 4.47 3.64 7.11
N ASP A 96 3.17 3.84 7.16
CA ASP A 96 2.40 3.69 8.40
C ASP A 96 2.49 2.26 8.93
N TYR A 97 2.34 1.29 8.05
CA TYR A 97 2.48 -0.12 8.40
C TYR A 97 3.90 -0.42 8.91
N ASP A 98 4.91 -0.01 8.16
CA ASP A 98 6.30 -0.28 8.52
C ASP A 98 6.68 0.33 9.85
N LEU A 99 6.25 1.56 10.09
CA LEU A 99 6.56 2.27 11.34
C LEU A 99 5.86 1.59 12.51
N TRP A 100 4.60 1.23 12.36
CA TRP A 100 3.89 0.50 13.42
C TRP A 100 4.62 -0.79 13.77
N GLN A 101 5.00 -1.59 12.77
CA GLN A 101 5.72 -2.84 13.01
C GLN A 101 7.06 -2.60 13.70
N ALA A 102 7.80 -1.58 13.27
CA ALA A 102 9.07 -1.23 13.89
C ALA A 102 8.89 -0.82 15.35
N MET A 103 7.82 -0.11 15.66
CA MET A 103 7.55 0.36 17.03
C MET A 103 7.10 -0.75 17.98
N GLN A 104 6.73 -1.92 17.46
CA GLN A 104 6.43 -3.08 18.28
C GLN A 104 7.69 -3.79 18.79
N ARG A 105 8.86 -3.44 18.24
CA ARG A 105 10.16 -3.98 18.65
C ARG A 105 10.85 -2.99 19.58
N PRO A 106 11.82 -3.45 20.40
CA PRO A 106 12.60 -2.54 21.22
C PRO A 106 13.26 -1.46 20.38
N ALA A 107 13.30 -0.24 20.90
CA ALA A 107 13.92 0.88 20.21
C ALA A 107 15.40 0.58 19.92
N PRO A 108 15.91 0.97 18.77
CA PRO A 108 17.34 0.80 18.48
C PRO A 108 18.18 1.66 19.41
N LYS A 109 19.37 1.18 19.73
CA LYS A 109 20.30 1.92 20.57
C LYS A 109 21.01 2.97 19.71
N VAL A 110 20.67 4.21 19.93
CA VAL A 110 21.24 5.33 19.20
C VAL A 110 21.75 6.36 20.19
N VAL A 111 22.97 6.84 19.97
CA VAL A 111 23.53 7.91 20.77
C VAL A 111 23.13 9.24 20.13
N ARG A 112 22.52 10.11 20.94
CA ARG A 112 22.10 11.42 20.46
C ARG A 112 23.29 12.23 19.98
N ALA A 113 23.15 12.88 18.83
CA ALA A 113 24.16 13.78 18.33
C ALA A 113 24.35 14.96 19.31
N ARG A 114 25.61 15.28 19.56
CA ARG A 114 25.97 16.35 20.52
C ARG A 114 26.51 17.55 19.76
N THR A 115 25.63 18.45 19.44
CA THR A 115 26.01 19.76 18.91
C THR A 115 25.22 20.80 19.65
N ALA A 116 25.71 22.03 19.63
CA ALA A 116 25.03 23.17 20.28
C ALA A 116 23.68 23.45 19.63
N ALA A 117 23.43 22.94 18.40
CA ALA A 117 22.18 23.14 17.68
C ALA A 117 21.12 22.11 18.08
N LEU A 118 21.49 21.10 18.80
CA LEU A 118 20.60 20.07 19.30
C LEU A 118 20.45 20.18 20.81
#